data_a9084f6b391a4f8e9947d5cacec8e7a7
#
_entry.id   a9084f6b391a4f8e9947d5cacec8e7a7
#
_cell.length_a   1.000
_cell.length_b   1.000
_cell.length_c   1.000
_cell.angle_alpha   90.00
_cell.angle_beta   90.00
_cell.angle_gamma   90.00
#
_symmetry.space_group_name_H-M   'P 1'
#
loop_
_entity.id
_entity.type
_entity.pdbx_description
1 polymer ?
#
loop_
_entity_poly.entity_id
_entity_poly.type
_entity_poly.pdbx_seq_one_letter_code
_entity_poly.pdbx_strand_id
1 'polypeptide(L)'
;MDALTRAVMAFLVASFVACLIILLTGHDGPREPLPVLMTWVAVVGGLSGTVLFVWRWPTRTQSLAFVVVINASIALACLAHPDPLAAMIGCIAFATSGAYVAFFHSTGWVLYNFGVAAAVATIQAVSLTITGHPALAVVDWWLVVEVNIALPLGGQILVRALARDLLRADTDPLTGLLNRRAFHRKALGMIQTRPNNATYLIIMLIDLDNFKLVNDTHGHTAGDQALVHTARALAFAADDDPHAVIARSGGEEFLLATTAPTCTAEALAVRLCSAIAAIPAGITASIGAVCVLLDEATPADHDVLLNEVVQAADTAMYAAKRKGGNQVHCAGHPNA
;
A
#
# COMPACT_ATOMS: atom_id res chain seq x y z
N MET A 1 -5.99 -0.69 10.82
CA MET A 1 -6.51 0.67 10.57
C MET A 1 -6.95 1.29 11.88
N ASP A 2 -6.54 2.53 12.11
CA ASP A 2 -6.47 3.15 13.43
C ASP A 2 -7.83 3.52 14.01
N ALA A 3 -7.90 3.56 15.35
CA ALA A 3 -9.08 3.99 16.11
C ALA A 3 -9.57 5.38 15.67
N LEU A 4 -8.63 6.27 15.29
CA LEU A 4 -8.93 7.61 14.79
C LEU A 4 -9.75 7.59 13.49
N THR A 5 -9.33 6.82 12.49
CA THR A 5 -10.05 6.73 11.20
C THR A 5 -11.48 6.23 11.40
N ARG A 6 -11.65 5.24 12.28
CA ARG A 6 -12.95 4.69 12.64
C ARG A 6 -13.83 5.73 13.34
N ALA A 7 -13.27 6.49 14.29
CA ALA A 7 -13.98 7.56 14.99
C ALA A 7 -14.42 8.68 14.04
N VAL A 8 -13.56 9.07 13.09
CA VAL A 8 -13.91 10.05 12.06
C VAL A 8 -15.07 9.58 11.19
N MET A 9 -15.05 8.32 10.74
CA MET A 9 -16.14 7.75 9.94
C MET A 9 -17.46 7.70 10.73
N ALA A 10 -17.41 7.26 11.98
CA ALA A 10 -18.59 7.25 12.85
C ALA A 10 -19.15 8.66 13.05
N PHE A 11 -18.29 9.64 13.26
CA PHE A 11 -18.67 11.06 13.42
C PHE A 11 -19.34 11.62 12.16
N LEU A 12 -18.78 11.37 10.97
CA LEU A 12 -19.35 11.85 9.71
C LEU A 12 -20.75 11.28 9.47
N VAL A 13 -20.94 9.97 9.72
CA VAL A 13 -22.26 9.35 9.54
C VAL A 13 -23.24 9.83 10.62
N ALA A 14 -22.78 9.98 11.87
CA ALA A 14 -23.62 10.50 12.96
C ALA A 14 -24.05 11.95 12.71
N SER A 15 -23.18 12.78 12.13
CA SER A 15 -23.51 14.17 11.79
C SER A 15 -24.60 14.24 10.71
N PHE A 16 -24.56 13.36 9.70
CA PHE A 16 -25.63 13.23 8.72
C PHE A 16 -26.96 12.86 9.41
N VAL A 17 -26.97 11.90 10.32
CA VAL A 17 -28.17 11.52 11.08
C VAL A 17 -28.69 12.69 11.93
N ALA A 18 -27.81 13.43 12.58
CA ALA A 18 -28.17 14.59 13.38
C ALA A 18 -28.86 15.68 12.52
N CYS A 19 -28.34 15.93 11.31
CA CYS A 19 -28.97 16.84 10.36
C CYS A 19 -30.40 16.40 9.99
N LEU A 20 -30.61 15.10 9.73
CA LEU A 20 -31.95 14.58 9.42
C LEU A 20 -32.92 14.73 10.58
N ILE A 21 -32.46 14.49 11.83
CA ILE A 21 -33.29 14.65 13.03
C ILE A 21 -33.65 16.14 13.22
N ILE A 22 -32.70 17.07 13.01
CA ILE A 22 -32.97 18.51 13.07
C ILE A 22 -34.05 18.90 12.03
N LEU A 23 -33.96 18.39 10.80
CA LEU A 23 -34.95 18.62 9.77
C LEU A 23 -36.35 18.10 10.14
N LEU A 24 -36.41 16.90 10.74
CA LEU A 24 -37.69 16.29 11.19
C LEU A 24 -38.34 17.07 12.33
N THR A 25 -37.55 17.71 13.17
CA THR A 25 -38.07 18.49 14.32
C THR A 25 -38.29 19.99 14.00
N GLY A 26 -37.70 20.46 12.90
CA GLY A 26 -37.74 21.85 12.45
C GLY A 26 -38.97 22.17 11.61
N HIS A 27 -39.08 23.43 11.27
CA HIS A 27 -40.20 23.94 10.43
C HIS A 27 -39.95 23.73 8.94
N ASP A 28 -38.71 23.53 8.52
CA ASP A 28 -38.29 23.44 7.12
C ASP A 28 -38.25 22.02 6.59
N GLY A 29 -38.48 21.03 7.44
CA GLY A 29 -38.48 19.63 7.09
C GLY A 29 -39.79 19.09 6.51
N PRO A 30 -39.81 17.81 6.13
CA PRO A 30 -41.01 17.18 5.55
C PRO A 30 -42.14 17.08 6.57
N ARG A 31 -43.36 17.31 6.12
CA ARG A 31 -44.56 17.25 6.96
C ARG A 31 -45.60 16.23 6.47
N GLU A 32 -45.53 15.88 5.19
CA GLU A 32 -46.39 14.85 4.62
C GLU A 32 -45.98 13.47 5.14
N PRO A 33 -46.95 12.56 5.34
CA PRO A 33 -46.68 11.24 5.95
C PRO A 33 -45.61 10.42 5.23
N LEU A 34 -45.62 10.39 3.89
CA LEU A 34 -44.67 9.62 3.09
C LEU A 34 -43.25 10.21 3.15
N PRO A 35 -43.00 11.51 2.90
CA PRO A 35 -41.71 12.14 3.10
C PRO A 35 -41.13 11.97 4.55
N VAL A 36 -41.96 12.09 5.57
CA VAL A 36 -41.56 11.88 6.96
C VAL A 36 -41.10 10.44 7.16
N LEU A 37 -41.86 9.45 6.63
CA LEU A 37 -41.45 8.05 6.68
C LEU A 37 -40.10 7.80 5.96
N MET A 38 -39.94 8.37 4.76
CA MET A 38 -38.69 8.26 3.99
C MET A 38 -37.49 8.81 4.79
N THR A 39 -37.66 9.95 5.46
CA THR A 39 -36.61 10.55 6.29
C THR A 39 -36.30 9.70 7.52
N TRP A 40 -37.29 9.08 8.16
CA TRP A 40 -37.06 8.14 9.26
C TRP A 40 -36.31 6.88 8.81
N VAL A 41 -36.62 6.35 7.63
CA VAL A 41 -35.88 5.22 7.04
C VAL A 41 -34.42 5.64 6.79
N ALA A 42 -34.16 6.86 6.29
CA ALA A 42 -32.83 7.41 6.12
C ALA A 42 -32.05 7.55 7.46
N VAL A 43 -32.75 7.98 8.52
CA VAL A 43 -32.18 8.06 9.89
C VAL A 43 -31.76 6.66 10.36
N VAL A 44 -32.61 5.65 10.22
CA VAL A 44 -32.28 4.26 10.63
C VAL A 44 -31.09 3.72 9.83
N GLY A 45 -31.04 3.97 8.54
CA GLY A 45 -29.91 3.60 7.68
C GLY A 45 -28.61 4.26 8.12
N GLY A 46 -28.62 5.57 8.40
CA GLY A 46 -27.47 6.29 8.92
C GLY A 46 -27.03 5.80 10.31
N LEU A 47 -27.98 5.56 11.24
CA LEU A 47 -27.67 5.00 12.55
C LEU A 47 -27.01 3.64 12.46
N SER A 48 -27.48 2.76 11.55
CA SER A 48 -26.85 1.44 11.34
C SER A 48 -25.37 1.58 10.92
N GLY A 49 -25.06 2.56 10.05
CA GLY A 49 -23.70 2.90 9.65
C GLY A 49 -22.86 3.44 10.81
N THR A 50 -23.43 4.34 11.61
CA THR A 50 -22.76 4.89 12.81
C THR A 50 -22.38 3.76 13.78
N VAL A 51 -23.33 2.88 14.11
CA VAL A 51 -23.10 1.74 15.01
C VAL A 51 -22.01 0.81 14.45
N LEU A 52 -22.03 0.56 13.14
CA LEU A 52 -21.02 -0.27 12.47
C LEU A 52 -19.60 0.25 12.73
N PHE A 53 -19.34 1.55 12.51
CA PHE A 53 -18.02 2.16 12.69
C PHE A 53 -17.63 2.36 14.15
N VAL A 54 -18.58 2.59 15.05
CA VAL A 54 -18.31 2.65 16.49
C VAL A 54 -17.82 1.31 17.01
N TRP A 55 -18.46 0.22 16.60
CA TRP A 55 -18.14 -1.10 17.15
C TRP A 55 -16.85 -1.69 16.57
N ARG A 56 -16.71 -1.72 15.23
CA ARG A 56 -15.54 -2.32 14.57
C ARG A 56 -15.32 -1.75 13.18
N TRP A 57 -14.13 -1.97 12.63
CA TRP A 57 -13.89 -1.75 11.21
C TRP A 57 -14.68 -2.78 10.40
N PRO A 58 -15.45 -2.34 9.38
CA PRO A 58 -16.28 -3.25 8.60
C PRO A 58 -15.45 -4.21 7.75
N THR A 59 -15.91 -5.44 7.61
CA THR A 59 -15.43 -6.36 6.57
C THR A 59 -15.77 -5.82 5.19
N ARG A 60 -15.13 -6.34 4.12
CA ARG A 60 -15.38 -5.89 2.75
C ARG A 60 -16.88 -5.94 2.38
N THR A 61 -17.57 -7.03 2.73
CA THR A 61 -19.01 -7.19 2.48
C THR A 61 -19.85 -6.19 3.26
N GLN A 62 -19.53 -5.98 4.54
CA GLN A 62 -20.23 -5.02 5.39
C GLN A 62 -20.00 -3.58 4.90
N SER A 63 -18.80 -3.25 4.44
CA SER A 63 -18.46 -1.97 3.85
C SER A 63 -19.25 -1.72 2.57
N LEU A 64 -19.42 -2.71 1.70
CA LEU A 64 -20.24 -2.59 0.50
C LEU A 64 -21.73 -2.44 0.83
N ALA A 65 -22.24 -3.20 1.81
CA ALA A 65 -23.60 -3.04 2.29
C ALA A 65 -23.83 -1.64 2.88
N PHE A 66 -22.87 -1.13 3.65
CA PHE A 66 -22.91 0.25 4.16
C PHE A 66 -22.98 1.28 3.01
N VAL A 67 -22.19 1.13 1.94
CA VAL A 67 -22.24 2.02 0.79
C VAL A 67 -23.63 2.06 0.15
N VAL A 68 -24.28 0.92 -0.03
CA VAL A 68 -25.63 0.85 -0.58
C VAL A 68 -26.64 1.50 0.36
N VAL A 69 -26.57 1.19 1.65
CA VAL A 69 -27.50 1.73 2.65
C VAL A 69 -27.36 3.24 2.80
N ILE A 70 -26.13 3.76 2.89
CA ILE A 70 -25.92 5.21 3.06
C ILE A 70 -26.32 5.99 1.82
N ASN A 71 -26.04 5.47 0.61
CA ASN A 71 -26.52 6.08 -0.63
C ASN A 71 -28.04 6.11 -0.72
N ALA A 72 -28.70 5.01 -0.35
CA ALA A 72 -30.17 4.98 -0.29
C ALA A 72 -30.70 5.96 0.77
N SER A 73 -30.06 6.07 1.92
CA SER A 73 -30.44 7.02 2.98
C SER A 73 -30.33 8.47 2.53
N ILE A 74 -29.23 8.83 1.86
CA ILE A 74 -29.05 10.18 1.31
C ILE A 74 -30.09 10.46 0.23
N ALA A 75 -30.32 9.51 -0.69
CA ALA A 75 -31.32 9.63 -1.74
C ALA A 75 -32.73 9.85 -1.17
N LEU A 76 -33.16 9.03 -0.22
CA LEU A 76 -34.46 9.14 0.45
C LEU A 76 -34.61 10.50 1.15
N ALA A 77 -33.57 10.96 1.85
CA ALA A 77 -33.60 12.26 2.53
C ALA A 77 -33.74 13.42 1.54
N CYS A 78 -32.99 13.42 0.43
CA CYS A 78 -33.06 14.44 -0.59
C CYS A 78 -34.43 14.43 -1.34
N LEU A 79 -34.95 13.24 -1.65
CA LEU A 79 -36.24 13.09 -2.34
C LEU A 79 -37.45 13.43 -1.42
N ALA A 80 -37.28 13.30 -0.12
CA ALA A 80 -38.31 13.64 0.87
C ALA A 80 -38.37 15.13 1.21
N HIS A 81 -37.33 15.90 0.87
CA HIS A 81 -37.26 17.31 1.25
C HIS A 81 -38.26 18.16 0.45
N PRO A 82 -39.06 19.03 1.09
CA PRO A 82 -40.10 19.82 0.41
C PRO A 82 -39.54 20.90 -0.50
N ASP A 83 -38.35 21.45 -0.15
CA ASP A 83 -37.67 22.48 -0.96
C ASP A 83 -36.62 21.82 -1.88
N PRO A 84 -36.77 21.89 -3.23
CA PRO A 84 -35.83 21.31 -4.17
C PRO A 84 -34.41 21.90 -4.08
N LEU A 85 -34.27 23.18 -3.74
CA LEU A 85 -32.96 23.83 -3.60
C LEU A 85 -32.19 23.26 -2.42
N ALA A 86 -32.82 23.17 -1.26
CA ALA A 86 -32.22 22.55 -0.07
C ALA A 86 -31.90 21.05 -0.30
N ALA A 87 -32.76 20.34 -1.04
CA ALA A 87 -32.53 18.97 -1.44
C ALA A 87 -31.30 18.82 -2.35
N MET A 88 -31.07 19.75 -3.29
CA MET A 88 -29.85 19.75 -4.13
C MET A 88 -28.62 19.99 -3.33
N ILE A 89 -28.62 20.90 -2.37
CA ILE A 89 -27.50 21.06 -1.41
C ILE A 89 -27.25 19.77 -0.64
N GLY A 90 -28.31 19.07 -0.23
CA GLY A 90 -28.22 17.75 0.40
C GLY A 90 -27.51 16.69 -0.45
N CYS A 91 -27.58 16.78 -1.78
CA CYS A 91 -26.88 15.87 -2.70
C CYS A 91 -25.33 15.98 -2.61
N ILE A 92 -24.78 17.03 -1.99
CA ILE A 92 -23.36 17.13 -1.71
C ILE A 92 -22.90 16.01 -0.75
N ALA A 93 -23.79 15.48 0.09
CA ALA A 93 -23.49 14.37 0.99
C ALA A 93 -23.03 13.10 0.25
N PHE A 94 -23.47 12.90 -0.99
CA PHE A 94 -22.95 11.79 -1.81
C PHE A 94 -21.45 11.90 -2.10
N ALA A 95 -20.87 13.11 -2.13
CA ALA A 95 -19.44 13.28 -2.32
C ALA A 95 -18.62 12.71 -1.15
N THR A 96 -19.16 12.79 0.08
CA THR A 96 -18.52 12.17 1.25
C THR A 96 -18.54 10.64 1.15
N SER A 97 -19.68 10.05 0.76
CA SER A 97 -19.79 8.61 0.47
C SER A 97 -18.91 8.22 -0.71
N GLY A 98 -18.86 9.02 -1.77
CA GLY A 98 -17.99 8.82 -2.92
C GLY A 98 -16.50 8.85 -2.58
N ALA A 99 -16.07 9.76 -1.71
CA ALA A 99 -14.70 9.78 -1.20
C ALA A 99 -14.36 8.50 -0.43
N TYR A 100 -15.23 8.04 0.47
CA TYR A 100 -15.06 6.76 1.15
C TYR A 100 -14.89 5.60 0.17
N VAL A 101 -15.76 5.51 -0.83
CA VAL A 101 -15.71 4.48 -1.87
C VAL A 101 -14.42 4.56 -2.68
N ALA A 102 -13.95 5.78 -2.99
CA ALA A 102 -12.72 6.01 -3.75
C ALA A 102 -11.47 5.52 -3.01
N PHE A 103 -11.46 5.60 -1.66
CA PHE A 103 -10.35 5.12 -0.83
C PHE A 103 -10.34 3.60 -0.64
N PHE A 104 -11.51 2.98 -0.51
CA PHE A 104 -11.62 1.60 -0.01
C PHE A 104 -12.16 0.59 -1.03
N HIS A 105 -12.68 1.05 -2.17
CA HIS A 105 -13.35 0.19 -3.15
C HIS A 105 -12.88 0.45 -4.59
N SER A 106 -13.43 -0.33 -5.53
CA SER A 106 -13.11 -0.22 -6.95
C SER A 106 -13.81 0.96 -7.64
N THR A 107 -13.28 1.37 -8.80
CA THR A 107 -13.85 2.43 -9.65
C THR A 107 -15.32 2.17 -10.01
N GLY A 108 -15.75 0.92 -10.15
CA GLY A 108 -17.16 0.59 -10.43
C GLY A 108 -18.11 1.07 -9.32
N TRP A 109 -17.69 1.01 -8.06
CA TRP A 109 -18.49 1.50 -6.93
C TRP A 109 -18.48 3.03 -6.85
N VAL A 110 -17.42 3.70 -7.29
CA VAL A 110 -17.39 5.16 -7.45
C VAL A 110 -18.40 5.60 -8.51
N LEU A 111 -18.45 4.89 -9.64
CA LEU A 111 -19.43 5.15 -10.70
C LEU A 111 -20.87 4.90 -10.24
N TYR A 112 -21.11 3.85 -9.44
CA TYR A 112 -22.41 3.61 -8.82
C TYR A 112 -22.83 4.78 -7.93
N ASN A 113 -21.95 5.22 -7.00
CA ASN A 113 -22.22 6.35 -6.11
C ASN A 113 -22.53 7.64 -6.92
N PHE A 114 -21.72 7.93 -7.92
CA PHE A 114 -21.92 9.06 -8.81
C PHE A 114 -23.24 8.97 -9.58
N GLY A 115 -23.59 7.80 -10.11
CA GLY A 115 -24.85 7.58 -10.83
C GLY A 115 -26.08 7.84 -9.95
N VAL A 116 -26.06 7.40 -8.69
CA VAL A 116 -27.13 7.68 -7.72
C VAL A 116 -27.21 9.18 -7.43
N ALA A 117 -26.08 9.83 -7.16
CA ALA A 117 -26.01 11.28 -6.89
C ALA A 117 -26.56 12.11 -8.07
N ALA A 118 -26.10 11.79 -9.28
CA ALA A 118 -26.54 12.48 -10.50
C ALA A 118 -28.04 12.28 -10.78
N ALA A 119 -28.55 11.07 -10.54
CA ALA A 119 -29.98 10.79 -10.72
C ALA A 119 -30.85 11.62 -9.76
N VAL A 120 -30.48 11.62 -8.46
CA VAL A 120 -31.22 12.40 -7.45
C VAL A 120 -31.11 13.90 -7.73
N ALA A 121 -29.92 14.41 -8.03
CA ALA A 121 -29.71 15.81 -8.38
C ALA A 121 -30.53 16.23 -9.62
N THR A 122 -30.61 15.35 -10.62
CA THR A 122 -31.42 15.63 -11.83
C THR A 122 -32.92 15.71 -11.50
N ILE A 123 -33.45 14.85 -10.65
CA ILE A 123 -34.82 14.90 -10.19
C ILE A 123 -35.08 16.24 -9.50
N GLN A 124 -34.20 16.68 -8.61
CA GLN A 124 -34.36 17.94 -7.89
C GLN A 124 -34.20 19.16 -8.82
N ALA A 125 -33.29 19.11 -9.81
CA ALA A 125 -33.17 20.18 -10.82
C ALA A 125 -34.42 20.33 -11.68
N VAL A 126 -35.05 19.22 -12.07
CA VAL A 126 -36.33 19.23 -12.77
C VAL A 126 -37.42 19.87 -11.88
N SER A 127 -37.50 19.48 -10.61
CA SER A 127 -38.45 20.07 -9.65
C SER A 127 -38.21 21.57 -9.47
N LEU A 128 -36.97 22.02 -9.36
CA LEU A 128 -36.60 23.43 -9.22
C LEU A 128 -36.92 24.23 -10.50
N THR A 129 -36.82 23.62 -11.68
CA THR A 129 -37.22 24.20 -12.95
C THR A 129 -38.74 24.40 -13.01
N ILE A 130 -39.51 23.41 -12.57
CA ILE A 130 -40.99 23.47 -12.52
C ILE A 130 -41.46 24.57 -11.56
N THR A 131 -40.74 24.81 -10.46
CA THR A 131 -41.04 25.89 -9.51
C THR A 131 -40.65 27.29 -10.03
N GLY A 132 -40.16 27.42 -11.25
CA GLY A 132 -39.87 28.70 -11.90
C GLY A 132 -38.42 29.19 -11.78
N HIS A 133 -37.47 28.35 -11.37
CA HIS A 133 -36.08 28.71 -11.18
C HIS A 133 -35.10 27.93 -12.08
N PRO A 134 -35.26 27.96 -13.44
CA PRO A 134 -34.46 27.11 -14.33
C PRO A 134 -32.97 27.44 -14.34
N ALA A 135 -32.59 28.72 -14.17
CA ALA A 135 -31.20 29.12 -14.14
C ALA A 135 -30.49 28.58 -12.90
N LEU A 136 -31.12 28.64 -11.72
CA LEU A 136 -30.58 28.02 -10.49
C LEU A 136 -30.50 26.51 -10.61
N ALA A 137 -31.52 25.88 -11.20
CA ALA A 137 -31.51 24.43 -11.41
C ALA A 137 -30.31 23.96 -12.20
N VAL A 138 -29.91 24.66 -13.26
CA VAL A 138 -28.72 24.31 -14.07
C VAL A 138 -27.43 24.54 -13.30
N VAL A 139 -27.29 25.69 -12.63
CA VAL A 139 -26.08 26.03 -11.88
C VAL A 139 -25.86 25.06 -10.72
N ASP A 140 -26.89 24.82 -9.91
CA ASP A 140 -26.77 23.97 -8.74
C ASP A 140 -26.59 22.49 -9.13
N TRP A 141 -27.25 22.04 -10.21
CA TRP A 141 -27.01 20.70 -10.76
C TRP A 141 -25.55 20.51 -11.15
N TRP A 142 -24.96 21.51 -11.85
CA TRP A 142 -23.56 21.47 -12.26
C TRP A 142 -22.62 21.42 -11.05
N LEU A 143 -22.85 22.25 -10.03
CA LEU A 143 -22.05 22.29 -8.83
C LEU A 143 -22.11 20.96 -8.06
N VAL A 144 -23.29 20.36 -7.95
CA VAL A 144 -23.46 19.04 -7.31
C VAL A 144 -22.72 17.97 -8.09
N VAL A 145 -22.81 17.94 -9.41
CA VAL A 145 -22.11 17.01 -10.28
C VAL A 145 -20.59 17.19 -10.14
N GLU A 146 -20.11 18.43 -10.20
CA GLU A 146 -18.68 18.76 -10.07
C GLU A 146 -18.11 18.27 -8.74
N VAL A 147 -18.74 18.56 -7.61
CA VAL A 147 -18.28 18.15 -6.28
C VAL A 147 -18.27 16.61 -6.15
N ASN A 148 -19.29 15.94 -6.69
CA ASN A 148 -19.40 14.48 -6.67
C ASN A 148 -18.40 13.78 -7.61
N ILE A 149 -17.78 14.50 -8.54
CA ILE A 149 -16.64 14.01 -9.34
C ILE A 149 -15.32 14.39 -8.68
N ALA A 150 -15.14 15.66 -8.31
CA ALA A 150 -13.87 16.22 -7.88
C ALA A 150 -13.34 15.58 -6.60
N LEU A 151 -14.17 15.38 -5.58
CA LEU A 151 -13.73 14.80 -4.31
C LEU A 151 -13.30 13.33 -4.43
N PRO A 152 -14.09 12.40 -5.00
CA PRO A 152 -13.66 11.03 -5.17
C PRO A 152 -12.44 10.88 -6.11
N LEU A 153 -12.40 11.64 -7.19
CA LEU A 153 -11.30 11.61 -8.15
C LEU A 153 -10.02 12.16 -7.54
N GLY A 154 -10.09 13.28 -6.83
CA GLY A 154 -8.96 13.87 -6.11
C GLY A 154 -8.38 12.89 -5.07
N GLY A 155 -9.26 12.23 -4.30
CA GLY A 155 -8.88 11.16 -3.37
C GLY A 155 -8.15 10.00 -4.07
N GLN A 156 -8.68 9.50 -5.18
CA GLN A 156 -8.03 8.43 -5.96
C GLN A 156 -6.66 8.85 -6.52
N ILE A 157 -6.55 10.07 -7.05
CA ILE A 157 -5.28 10.60 -7.58
C ILE A 157 -4.26 10.68 -6.46
N LEU A 158 -4.63 11.22 -5.29
CA LEU A 158 -3.75 11.34 -4.13
C LEU A 158 -3.26 9.98 -3.64
N VAL A 159 -4.16 9.02 -3.46
CA VAL A 159 -3.78 7.65 -3.02
C VAL A 159 -2.84 6.99 -4.03
N ARG A 160 -3.11 7.11 -5.33
CA ARG A 160 -2.25 6.56 -6.37
C ARG A 160 -0.90 7.27 -6.45
N ALA A 161 -0.84 8.58 -6.24
CA ALA A 161 0.41 9.34 -6.20
C ALA A 161 1.27 8.89 -5.02
N LEU A 162 0.71 8.85 -3.79
CA LEU A 162 1.42 8.37 -2.60
C LEU A 162 1.87 6.90 -2.73
N ALA A 163 1.02 6.04 -3.28
CA ALA A 163 1.39 4.64 -3.54
C ALA A 163 2.55 4.52 -4.54
N ARG A 164 2.58 5.37 -5.59
CA ARG A 164 3.68 5.39 -6.57
C ARG A 164 4.99 5.85 -5.94
N ASP A 165 4.95 6.84 -5.07
CA ASP A 165 6.16 7.35 -4.41
C ASP A 165 6.74 6.31 -3.45
N LEU A 166 5.89 5.61 -2.68
CA LEU A 166 6.29 4.45 -1.87
C LEU A 166 6.85 3.30 -2.72
N LEU A 167 6.29 3.09 -3.92
CA LEU A 167 6.78 2.07 -4.85
C LEU A 167 8.06 2.47 -5.59
N ARG A 168 8.38 3.76 -5.68
CA ARG A 168 9.58 4.29 -6.33
C ARG A 168 10.75 4.48 -5.38
N ALA A 169 10.54 4.42 -4.06
CA ALA A 169 11.64 4.39 -3.11
C ALA A 169 12.52 3.18 -3.41
N ASP A 170 13.76 3.41 -3.86
CA ASP A 170 14.73 2.39 -4.22
C ASP A 170 15.56 1.92 -3.03
N THR A 171 15.49 2.65 -1.94
CA THR A 171 16.28 2.40 -0.74
C THR A 171 15.43 1.95 0.44
N ASP A 172 16.01 1.14 1.31
CA ASP A 172 15.48 0.81 2.62
C ASP A 172 15.63 2.02 3.56
N PRO A 173 14.56 2.50 4.19
CA PRO A 173 14.59 3.74 4.98
C PRO A 173 15.44 3.64 6.26
N LEU A 174 15.68 2.43 6.78
CA LEU A 174 16.48 2.26 7.99
C LEU A 174 17.98 2.22 7.68
N THR A 175 18.37 1.46 6.66
CA THR A 175 19.78 1.17 6.37
C THR A 175 20.38 2.05 5.28
N GLY A 176 19.55 2.69 4.44
CA GLY A 176 19.97 3.45 3.26
C GLY A 176 20.45 2.58 2.09
N LEU A 177 20.55 1.27 2.26
CA LEU A 177 20.84 0.33 1.18
C LEU A 177 19.67 0.24 0.20
N LEU A 178 19.87 -0.41 -0.93
CA LEU A 178 18.76 -0.70 -1.82
C LEU A 178 17.71 -1.60 -1.12
N ASN A 179 16.47 -1.48 -1.54
CA ASN A 179 15.45 -2.46 -1.17
C ASN A 179 15.46 -3.65 -2.14
N ARG A 180 14.73 -4.72 -1.81
CA ARG A 180 14.63 -5.94 -2.62
C ARG A 180 14.24 -5.69 -4.08
N ARG A 181 13.35 -4.72 -4.33
CA ARG A 181 12.90 -4.39 -5.70
C ARG A 181 14.00 -3.71 -6.51
N ALA A 182 14.69 -2.75 -5.93
CA ALA A 182 15.79 -2.06 -6.59
C ALA A 182 16.97 -3.02 -6.84
N PHE A 183 17.24 -3.92 -5.91
CA PHE A 183 18.20 -5.00 -6.08
C PHE A 183 17.88 -5.86 -7.31
N HIS A 184 16.65 -6.39 -7.36
CA HIS A 184 16.21 -7.24 -8.47
C HIS A 184 16.38 -6.56 -9.83
N ARG A 185 15.96 -5.29 -9.93
CA ARG A 185 16.11 -4.50 -11.17
C ARG A 185 17.57 -4.31 -11.57
N LYS A 186 18.47 -4.02 -10.59
CA LYS A 186 19.90 -3.82 -10.86
C LYS A 186 20.61 -5.13 -11.19
N ALA A 187 20.30 -6.22 -10.49
CA ALA A 187 20.84 -7.55 -10.77
C ALA A 187 20.43 -8.05 -12.15
N LEU A 188 19.17 -7.83 -12.58
CA LEU A 188 18.73 -8.08 -13.96
C LEU A 188 19.53 -7.28 -14.99
N GLY A 189 19.80 -5.99 -14.69
CA GLY A 189 20.65 -5.17 -15.54
C GLY A 189 22.05 -5.73 -15.72
N MET A 190 22.63 -6.35 -14.69
CA MET A 190 23.94 -7.03 -14.77
C MET A 190 23.89 -8.25 -15.73
N ILE A 191 22.81 -9.04 -15.69
CA ILE A 191 22.62 -10.18 -16.60
C ILE A 191 22.43 -9.70 -18.04
N GLN A 192 21.71 -8.61 -18.26
CA GLN A 192 21.39 -8.06 -19.58
C GLN A 192 22.59 -7.38 -20.27
N THR A 193 23.43 -6.71 -19.47
CA THR A 193 24.58 -5.93 -19.97
C THR A 193 25.81 -6.81 -20.16
N ARG A 194 25.66 -8.00 -20.78
CA ARG A 194 26.73 -8.98 -20.96
C ARG A 194 28.01 -8.32 -21.48
N PRO A 195 29.14 -8.39 -20.75
CA PRO A 195 30.44 -8.09 -21.34
C PRO A 195 30.77 -9.12 -22.44
N ASN A 196 31.50 -8.70 -23.46
CA ASN A 196 31.90 -9.59 -24.57
C ASN A 196 32.82 -10.76 -24.14
N ASN A 197 33.21 -10.84 -22.87
CA ASN A 197 34.00 -11.92 -22.29
C ASN A 197 33.18 -12.67 -21.23
N ALA A 198 33.47 -13.96 -21.04
CA ALA A 198 32.88 -14.77 -19.97
C ALA A 198 32.98 -14.03 -18.64
N THR A 199 31.81 -13.82 -18.00
CA THR A 199 31.69 -13.08 -16.76
C THR A 199 30.83 -13.88 -15.79
N TYR A 200 31.28 -13.98 -14.55
CA TYR A 200 30.49 -14.65 -13.51
C TYR A 200 29.57 -13.66 -12.80
N LEU A 201 28.30 -14.01 -12.69
CA LEU A 201 27.36 -13.38 -11.76
C LEU A 201 27.50 -14.06 -10.40
N ILE A 202 27.70 -13.26 -9.38
CA ILE A 202 27.78 -13.72 -7.98
C ILE A 202 26.58 -13.14 -7.24
N ILE A 203 25.78 -14.01 -6.65
CA ILE A 203 24.65 -13.64 -5.79
C ILE A 203 24.89 -14.21 -4.41
N MET A 204 24.66 -13.38 -3.39
CA MET A 204 24.74 -13.80 -2.00
C MET A 204 23.49 -13.41 -1.24
N LEU A 205 23.01 -14.31 -0.42
CA LEU A 205 22.00 -14.05 0.60
C LEU A 205 22.65 -14.15 1.97
N ILE A 206 22.47 -13.12 2.77
CA ILE A 206 23.11 -12.90 4.07
C ILE A 206 21.98 -12.75 5.09
N ASP A 207 22.01 -13.55 6.14
CA ASP A 207 21.01 -13.49 7.20
C ASP A 207 21.72 -13.42 8.56
N LEU A 208 21.29 -12.49 9.42
CA LEU A 208 21.87 -12.27 10.74
C LEU A 208 21.47 -13.39 11.70
N ASP A 209 22.48 -14.01 12.32
CA ASP A 209 22.26 -15.11 13.25
C ASP A 209 21.63 -14.59 14.56
N ASN A 210 20.60 -15.29 15.04
CA ASN A 210 19.94 -14.99 16.31
C ASN A 210 19.44 -13.54 16.46
N PHE A 211 19.14 -12.83 15.38
CA PHE A 211 18.72 -11.42 15.42
C PHE A 211 17.49 -11.19 16.30
N LYS A 212 16.55 -12.14 16.33
CA LYS A 212 15.41 -12.09 17.24
C LYS A 212 15.84 -12.00 18.70
N LEU A 213 16.88 -12.76 19.10
CA LEU A 213 17.41 -12.71 20.47
C LEU A 213 17.96 -11.31 20.82
N VAL A 214 18.60 -10.64 19.87
CA VAL A 214 19.08 -9.26 20.05
C VAL A 214 17.88 -8.33 20.33
N ASN A 215 16.80 -8.44 19.55
CA ASN A 215 15.58 -7.66 19.78
C ASN A 215 14.92 -7.97 21.12
N ASP A 216 14.82 -9.26 21.49
CA ASP A 216 14.15 -9.70 22.72
C ASP A 216 14.96 -9.29 23.98
N THR A 217 16.30 -9.23 23.86
CA THR A 217 17.19 -8.92 25.00
C THR A 217 17.45 -7.41 25.15
N HIS A 218 17.65 -6.69 24.05
CA HIS A 218 18.10 -5.29 24.05
C HIS A 218 17.07 -4.31 23.47
N GLY A 219 15.91 -4.82 23.02
CA GLY A 219 14.84 -4.04 22.42
C GLY A 219 15.05 -3.72 20.92
N HIS A 220 13.97 -3.35 20.26
CA HIS A 220 13.96 -3.09 18.81
C HIS A 220 14.92 -1.99 18.36
N THR A 221 15.17 -0.97 19.21
CA THR A 221 16.12 0.10 18.90
C THR A 221 17.55 -0.43 18.75
N ALA A 222 17.94 -1.39 19.58
CA ALA A 222 19.25 -2.05 19.46
C ALA A 222 19.34 -2.94 18.22
N GLY A 223 18.26 -3.64 17.87
CA GLY A 223 18.15 -4.37 16.61
C GLY A 223 18.27 -3.47 15.39
N ASP A 224 17.59 -2.33 15.38
CA ASP A 224 17.70 -1.34 14.30
C ASP A 224 19.14 -0.82 14.15
N GLN A 225 19.83 -0.55 15.26
CA GLN A 225 21.25 -0.15 15.24
C GLN A 225 22.14 -1.27 14.68
N ALA A 226 21.90 -2.51 15.06
CA ALA A 226 22.64 -3.67 14.53
C ALA A 226 22.45 -3.79 13.01
N LEU A 227 21.23 -3.59 12.48
CA LEU A 227 20.96 -3.57 11.04
C LEU A 227 21.71 -2.45 10.33
N VAL A 228 21.74 -1.24 10.90
CA VAL A 228 22.48 -0.11 10.34
C VAL A 228 23.99 -0.37 10.34
N HIS A 229 24.54 -0.94 11.42
CA HIS A 229 25.96 -1.29 11.49
C HIS A 229 26.32 -2.39 10.49
N THR A 230 25.47 -3.42 10.35
CA THR A 230 25.62 -4.47 9.33
C THR A 230 25.63 -3.87 7.91
N ALA A 231 24.69 -3.00 7.60
CA ALA A 231 24.65 -2.33 6.30
C ALA A 231 25.94 -1.58 5.97
N ARG A 232 26.49 -0.85 6.95
CA ARG A 232 27.77 -0.14 6.81
C ARG A 232 28.96 -1.08 6.65
N ALA A 233 28.97 -2.17 7.42
CA ALA A 233 30.05 -3.17 7.33
C ALA A 233 30.04 -3.86 5.96
N LEU A 234 28.87 -4.21 5.44
CA LEU A 234 28.70 -4.80 4.12
C LEU A 234 29.16 -3.83 3.01
N ALA A 235 28.72 -2.56 3.09
CA ALA A 235 29.11 -1.53 2.11
C ALA A 235 30.62 -1.30 2.11
N PHE A 236 31.24 -1.20 3.29
CA PHE A 236 32.68 -1.04 3.44
C PHE A 236 33.46 -2.25 2.91
N ALA A 237 33.01 -3.47 3.24
CA ALA A 237 33.68 -4.70 2.80
C ALA A 237 33.54 -4.94 1.29
N ALA A 238 32.59 -4.32 0.62
CA ALA A 238 32.40 -4.41 -0.82
C ALA A 238 32.84 -3.14 -1.59
N ASP A 239 33.44 -2.14 -0.92
CA ASP A 239 33.79 -0.84 -1.52
C ASP A 239 34.83 -0.94 -2.65
N ASP A 240 35.68 -1.98 -2.62
CA ASP A 240 36.63 -2.25 -3.69
C ASP A 240 35.99 -2.77 -4.99
N ASP A 241 34.69 -3.11 -4.96
CA ASP A 241 33.97 -3.66 -6.10
C ASP A 241 32.94 -2.64 -6.64
N PRO A 242 33.27 -1.91 -7.72
CA PRO A 242 32.39 -0.89 -8.29
C PRO A 242 31.09 -1.45 -8.87
N HIS A 243 31.00 -2.76 -9.06
CA HIS A 243 29.81 -3.43 -9.57
C HIS A 243 28.93 -4.01 -8.45
N ALA A 244 29.38 -3.99 -7.19
CA ALA A 244 28.62 -4.55 -6.08
C ALA A 244 27.32 -3.78 -5.85
N VAL A 245 26.24 -4.51 -5.80
CA VAL A 245 24.89 -4.02 -5.48
C VAL A 245 24.43 -4.70 -4.20
N ILE A 246 24.19 -3.90 -3.15
CA ILE A 246 23.80 -4.39 -1.83
C ILE A 246 22.39 -3.89 -1.51
N ALA A 247 21.57 -4.76 -0.98
CA ALA A 247 20.21 -4.45 -0.57
C ALA A 247 19.85 -5.10 0.77
N ARG A 248 18.90 -4.49 1.46
CA ARG A 248 18.15 -5.16 2.52
C ARG A 248 16.88 -5.75 1.94
N SER A 249 16.76 -7.10 2.00
CA SER A 249 15.62 -7.84 1.43
C SER A 249 14.38 -7.74 2.31
N GLY A 250 14.54 -7.63 3.63
CA GLY A 250 13.50 -7.54 4.64
C GLY A 250 13.99 -8.10 5.97
N GLY A 251 13.40 -7.68 7.09
CA GLY A 251 13.79 -8.17 8.41
C GLY A 251 15.30 -8.05 8.66
N GLU A 252 15.95 -9.18 8.84
CA GLU A 252 17.39 -9.34 9.08
C GLU A 252 18.19 -9.84 7.86
N GLU A 253 17.55 -9.87 6.67
CA GLU A 253 18.14 -10.41 5.45
C GLU A 253 18.71 -9.32 4.55
N PHE A 254 19.91 -9.59 4.00
CA PHE A 254 20.57 -8.75 3.00
C PHE A 254 20.89 -9.56 1.74
N LEU A 255 20.96 -8.88 0.62
CA LEU A 255 21.32 -9.43 -0.69
C LEU A 255 22.54 -8.67 -1.23
N LEU A 256 23.45 -9.39 -1.86
CA LEU A 256 24.54 -8.82 -2.64
C LEU A 256 24.56 -9.45 -4.03
N ALA A 257 24.73 -8.62 -5.05
CA ALA A 257 25.00 -9.04 -6.41
C ALA A 257 26.24 -8.33 -6.92
N THR A 258 27.09 -9.04 -7.63
CA THR A 258 28.22 -8.47 -8.38
C THR A 258 28.57 -9.31 -9.59
N THR A 259 29.42 -8.79 -10.46
CA THR A 259 29.99 -9.50 -11.60
C THR A 259 31.51 -9.48 -11.57
N ALA A 260 32.13 -10.60 -11.90
CA ALA A 260 33.59 -10.73 -11.89
C ALA A 260 34.09 -11.61 -13.04
N PRO A 261 35.33 -11.44 -13.54
CA PRO A 261 35.90 -12.28 -14.59
C PRO A 261 36.21 -13.72 -14.10
N THR A 262 36.27 -13.93 -12.78
CA THR A 262 36.48 -15.23 -12.17
C THR A 262 35.54 -15.41 -10.98
N CYS A 263 35.21 -16.65 -10.63
CA CYS A 263 34.35 -16.92 -9.48
C CYS A 263 35.08 -16.65 -8.16
N THR A 264 34.85 -15.48 -7.58
CA THR A 264 35.43 -15.02 -6.30
C THR A 264 34.41 -15.07 -5.16
N ALA A 265 33.30 -15.79 -5.33
CA ALA A 265 32.17 -15.80 -4.41
C ALA A 265 32.58 -16.18 -2.98
N GLU A 266 33.40 -17.23 -2.81
CA GLU A 266 33.82 -17.68 -1.48
C GLU A 266 34.69 -16.64 -0.75
N ALA A 267 35.69 -16.07 -1.43
CA ALA A 267 36.57 -15.05 -0.84
C ALA A 267 35.81 -13.80 -0.43
N LEU A 268 34.89 -13.33 -1.28
CA LEU A 268 34.04 -12.19 -0.97
C LEU A 268 33.10 -12.50 0.20
N ALA A 269 32.44 -13.65 0.20
CA ALA A 269 31.52 -14.05 1.26
C ALA A 269 32.23 -14.19 2.63
N VAL A 270 33.43 -14.75 2.68
CA VAL A 270 34.26 -14.84 3.91
C VAL A 270 34.62 -13.43 4.41
N ARG A 271 34.98 -12.52 3.53
CA ARG A 271 35.27 -11.11 3.86
C ARG A 271 34.05 -10.42 4.48
N LEU A 272 32.87 -10.59 3.89
CA LEU A 272 31.61 -10.03 4.38
C LEU A 272 31.23 -10.64 5.75
N CYS A 273 31.32 -11.95 5.91
CA CYS A 273 31.01 -12.63 7.16
C CYS A 273 31.93 -12.13 8.29
N SER A 274 33.25 -12.01 8.02
CA SER A 274 34.23 -11.48 8.96
C SER A 274 33.94 -10.00 9.32
N ALA A 275 33.56 -9.19 8.36
CA ALA A 275 33.20 -7.77 8.59
C ALA A 275 31.98 -7.64 9.51
N ILE A 276 30.98 -8.49 9.35
CA ILE A 276 29.80 -8.52 10.24
C ILE A 276 30.19 -8.98 11.65
N ALA A 277 30.97 -10.06 11.77
CA ALA A 277 31.41 -10.57 13.06
C ALA A 277 32.32 -9.59 13.86
N ALA A 278 32.96 -8.62 13.17
CA ALA A 278 33.75 -7.57 13.79
C ALA A 278 32.90 -6.40 14.36
N ILE A 279 31.58 -6.38 14.13
CA ILE A 279 30.70 -5.33 14.67
C ILE A 279 30.62 -5.46 16.20
N PRO A 280 30.74 -4.35 16.98
CA PRO A 280 30.71 -4.37 18.43
C PRO A 280 29.43 -4.97 19.06
N ALA A 281 28.36 -5.09 18.28
CA ALA A 281 27.09 -5.67 18.72
C ALA A 281 27.12 -7.19 18.94
N GLY A 282 28.25 -7.86 18.65
CA GLY A 282 28.41 -9.31 18.81
C GLY A 282 27.49 -10.14 17.91
N ILE A 283 27.02 -9.55 16.80
CA ILE A 283 26.15 -10.20 15.83
C ILE A 283 27.00 -10.93 14.79
N THR A 284 26.52 -12.09 14.34
CA THR A 284 27.13 -12.85 13.25
C THR A 284 26.14 -13.05 12.11
N ALA A 285 26.59 -13.58 11.00
CA ALA A 285 25.72 -13.87 9.85
C ALA A 285 26.04 -15.21 9.21
N SER A 286 25.01 -15.84 8.68
CA SER A 286 25.10 -16.97 7.78
C SER A 286 24.97 -16.47 6.34
N ILE A 287 25.89 -16.86 5.47
CA ILE A 287 25.95 -16.40 4.08
C ILE A 287 25.86 -17.59 3.14
N GLY A 288 24.89 -17.54 2.23
CA GLY A 288 24.82 -18.42 1.07
C GLY A 288 25.29 -17.68 -0.17
N ALA A 289 26.24 -18.24 -0.89
CA ALA A 289 26.81 -17.66 -2.09
C ALA A 289 26.66 -18.60 -3.29
N VAL A 290 26.31 -18.03 -4.44
CA VAL A 290 26.21 -18.74 -5.72
C VAL A 290 26.96 -17.97 -6.79
N CYS A 291 27.63 -18.73 -7.67
CA CYS A 291 28.42 -18.19 -8.75
C CYS A 291 27.96 -18.85 -10.05
N VAL A 292 27.50 -18.05 -11.03
CA VAL A 292 27.01 -18.52 -12.33
C VAL A 292 27.78 -17.87 -13.46
N LEU A 293 28.25 -18.65 -14.41
CA LEU A 293 28.87 -18.15 -15.63
C LEU A 293 27.79 -17.58 -16.54
N LEU A 294 27.95 -16.33 -16.92
CA LEU A 294 27.13 -15.66 -17.93
C LEU A 294 27.82 -15.79 -19.29
N ASP A 295 27.34 -16.68 -20.14
CA ASP A 295 27.85 -16.94 -21.48
C ASP A 295 26.73 -16.91 -22.52
N GLU A 296 27.01 -17.32 -23.75
CA GLU A 296 26.03 -17.41 -24.84
C GLU A 296 24.92 -18.43 -24.59
N ALA A 297 25.18 -19.42 -23.71
CA ALA A 297 24.21 -20.46 -23.34
C ALA A 297 23.28 -19.97 -22.19
N THR A 298 23.52 -18.79 -21.61
CA THR A 298 22.66 -18.25 -20.53
C THR A 298 21.22 -18.12 -21.02
N PRO A 299 20.23 -18.63 -20.27
CA PRO A 299 18.81 -18.59 -20.64
C PRO A 299 18.34 -17.20 -21.04
N ALA A 300 17.49 -17.13 -22.04
CA ALA A 300 16.92 -15.87 -22.51
C ALA A 300 15.97 -15.21 -21.49
N ASP A 301 15.35 -15.99 -20.60
CA ASP A 301 14.53 -15.49 -19.51
C ASP A 301 15.40 -15.17 -18.28
N HIS A 302 15.91 -13.96 -18.27
CA HIS A 302 16.80 -13.46 -17.21
C HIS A 302 16.12 -13.33 -15.84
N ASP A 303 14.79 -13.15 -15.82
CA ASP A 303 14.03 -13.11 -14.56
C ASP A 303 13.96 -14.50 -13.90
N VAL A 304 13.75 -15.53 -14.69
CA VAL A 304 13.77 -16.92 -14.20
C VAL A 304 15.15 -17.27 -13.67
N LEU A 305 16.22 -16.99 -14.44
CA LEU A 305 17.59 -17.25 -14.02
C LEU A 305 17.90 -16.54 -12.68
N LEU A 306 17.59 -15.24 -12.57
CA LEU A 306 17.86 -14.49 -11.33
C LEU A 306 17.13 -15.08 -10.13
N ASN A 307 15.86 -15.48 -10.31
CA ASN A 307 15.09 -16.08 -9.24
C ASN A 307 15.65 -17.43 -8.80
N GLU A 308 16.09 -18.27 -9.76
CA GLU A 308 16.73 -19.56 -9.47
C GLU A 308 18.05 -19.38 -8.70
N VAL A 309 18.88 -18.42 -9.11
CA VAL A 309 20.15 -18.13 -8.46
C VAL A 309 19.95 -17.58 -7.03
N VAL A 310 18.97 -16.69 -6.85
CA VAL A 310 18.62 -16.19 -5.50
C VAL A 310 18.09 -17.33 -4.61
N GLN A 311 17.28 -18.23 -5.15
CA GLN A 311 16.78 -19.39 -4.40
C GLN A 311 17.89 -20.38 -4.04
N ALA A 312 18.88 -20.57 -4.91
CA ALA A 312 20.05 -21.39 -4.63
C ALA A 312 20.91 -20.75 -3.53
N ALA A 313 21.06 -19.41 -3.54
CA ALA A 313 21.76 -18.69 -2.47
C ALA A 313 21.02 -18.81 -1.13
N ASP A 314 19.69 -18.77 -1.12
CA ASP A 314 18.88 -18.99 0.09
C ASP A 314 19.08 -20.39 0.65
N THR A 315 19.04 -21.41 -0.20
CA THR A 315 19.31 -22.80 0.21
C THR A 315 20.70 -22.95 0.81
N ALA A 316 21.71 -22.31 0.22
CA ALA A 316 23.07 -22.31 0.73
C ALA A 316 23.18 -21.59 2.08
N MET A 317 22.54 -20.43 2.24
CA MET A 317 22.49 -19.68 3.50
C MET A 317 21.85 -20.51 4.61
N TYR A 318 20.74 -21.18 4.31
CA TYR A 318 20.10 -22.07 5.28
C TYR A 318 21.00 -23.25 5.68
N ALA A 319 21.81 -23.79 4.76
CA ALA A 319 22.81 -24.80 5.08
C ALA A 319 23.90 -24.27 6.03
N ALA A 320 24.33 -23.01 5.85
CA ALA A 320 25.24 -22.32 6.76
C ALA A 320 24.62 -22.19 8.18
N LYS A 321 23.37 -21.72 8.27
CA LYS A 321 22.62 -21.63 9.54
C LYS A 321 22.54 -22.97 10.28
N ARG A 322 22.21 -24.04 9.58
CA ARG A 322 22.10 -25.39 10.20
C ARG A 322 23.41 -25.94 10.73
N LYS A 323 24.54 -25.50 10.22
CA LYS A 323 25.88 -25.89 10.68
C LYS A 323 26.39 -25.06 11.86
N GLY A 324 25.56 -24.21 12.45
CA GLY A 324 25.88 -23.43 13.66
C GLY A 324 25.96 -21.91 13.45
N GLY A 325 25.72 -21.40 12.26
CA GLY A 325 25.81 -19.96 11.94
C GLY A 325 27.26 -19.47 11.84
N ASN A 326 27.41 -18.13 11.65
CA ASN A 326 28.70 -17.45 11.50
C ASN A 326 29.64 -18.10 10.47
N GLN A 327 29.10 -18.45 9.32
CA GLN A 327 29.83 -19.12 8.26
C GLN A 327 29.23 -18.93 6.88
N VAL A 328 30.04 -19.32 5.90
CA VAL A 328 29.69 -19.24 4.48
C VAL A 328 29.40 -20.63 3.94
N HIS A 329 28.43 -20.74 3.07
CA HIS A 329 28.22 -21.92 2.23
C HIS A 329 28.08 -21.52 0.77
N CYS A 330 28.97 -22.05 -0.08
CA CYS A 330 28.92 -21.82 -1.52
C CYS A 330 28.20 -23.00 -2.18
N ALA A 331 27.19 -22.71 -2.99
CA ALA A 331 26.55 -23.70 -3.85
C ALA A 331 27.00 -23.49 -5.30
N GLY A 332 27.35 -24.56 -6.01
CA GLY A 332 27.45 -24.55 -7.46
C GLY A 332 26.06 -24.41 -8.08
N HIS A 333 25.94 -23.68 -9.16
CA HIS A 333 24.67 -23.67 -9.88
C HIS A 333 24.45 -25.04 -10.55
N PRO A 334 23.23 -25.61 -10.53
CA PRO A 334 22.95 -26.94 -11.12
C PRO A 334 23.27 -27.10 -12.60
N ASN A 335 23.50 -26.00 -13.31
CA ASN A 335 23.83 -25.96 -14.74
C ASN A 335 25.27 -25.46 -15.02
N ALA A 336 26.19 -25.49 -14.04
CA ALA A 336 27.61 -25.14 -14.23
C ALA A 336 28.48 -26.40 -14.40
#